data_8a95a78e32924a223a91aa5dc37d6ef7
#
_entry.id   8a95a78e32924a223a91aa5dc37d6ef7
#
_cell.length_a   1.000
_cell.length_b   1.000
_cell.length_c   1.000
_cell.angle_alpha   90.00
_cell.angle_beta   90.00
_cell.angle_gamma   90.00
#
_symmetry.space_group_name_H-M   'P 1'
#
loop_
_entity.id
_entity.type
_entity.pdbx_description
1 polymer ?
#
loop_
_entity_poly.entity_id
_entity_poly.type
_entity_poly.pdbx_seq_one_letter_code
_entity_poly.pdbx_strand_id
1 'polypeptide(L)'
;MTDTTGFALEAAAVGKRFGRRRGSGGWALRDCGFRLPAGRVCAVVGPNGAGKSTLLALAAGLLVPTEGRVTVLGTDPASARARVGFVAQDKPLYPHLTVAETLRMGADLNPRRWDAPTAERIVADGDLGPKTRIRALSGGQRTRVALALALAKRPELLLLDEPMADLDPLARHELMGVLMAQAAQYGTTIVMSSHVVAELEGSCDHLLLIGGGRVRLAGEIDELLEAHVRVSGLAQTSLAPHTVVESRTTGRQLSALIRPAGPLPEGLRTSAPSLEELVLSYLRNPQAPGTTPAEAASESEKATL
;
A
#
# COMPACT_ATOMS: atom_id res chain seq x y z
N MET A 1 9.87 -20.59 -14.25
CA MET A 1 8.73 -20.33 -13.38
C MET A 1 9.24 -20.52 -11.96
N THR A 2 9.62 -19.43 -11.28
CA THR A 2 10.01 -19.46 -9.87
C THR A 2 8.73 -19.54 -9.07
N ASP A 3 8.62 -20.59 -8.27
CA ASP A 3 7.54 -20.83 -7.33
C ASP A 3 7.45 -19.65 -6.32
N THR A 4 6.47 -18.77 -6.51
CA THR A 4 6.31 -17.52 -5.75
C THR A 4 5.38 -17.74 -4.54
N THR A 5 5.52 -18.85 -3.85
CA THR A 5 4.72 -19.21 -2.67
C THR A 5 5.17 -18.51 -1.37
N GLY A 6 5.86 -17.36 -1.46
CA GLY A 6 6.35 -16.62 -0.31
C GLY A 6 5.71 -15.24 -0.15
N PHE A 7 5.89 -14.65 1.04
CA PHE A 7 5.48 -13.27 1.32
C PHE A 7 6.62 -12.30 1.02
N ALA A 8 6.32 -11.19 0.33
CA ALA A 8 7.30 -10.14 0.05
C ALA A 8 7.50 -9.21 1.25
N LEU A 9 6.45 -9.01 2.03
CA LEU A 9 6.48 -8.17 3.24
C LEU A 9 5.59 -8.79 4.31
N GLU A 10 6.16 -8.98 5.49
CA GLU A 10 5.45 -9.48 6.66
C GLU A 10 5.69 -8.53 7.85
N ALA A 11 4.65 -8.29 8.63
CA ALA A 11 4.70 -7.57 9.88
C ALA A 11 4.06 -8.42 10.98
N ALA A 12 4.75 -8.57 12.10
CA ALA A 12 4.28 -9.29 13.27
C ALA A 12 4.29 -8.34 14.47
N ALA A 13 3.11 -7.91 14.91
CA ALA A 13 2.87 -6.99 16.01
C ALA A 13 3.74 -5.73 15.96
N VAL A 14 3.91 -5.14 14.77
CA VAL A 14 4.82 -4.02 14.55
C VAL A 14 4.30 -2.76 15.19
N GLY A 15 5.14 -2.16 16.03
CA GLY A 15 4.95 -0.84 16.60
C GLY A 15 6.12 0.09 16.29
N LYS A 16 5.82 1.36 15.98
CA LYS A 16 6.82 2.42 15.84
C LYS A 16 6.39 3.66 16.58
N ARG A 17 7.22 4.07 17.52
CA ARG A 17 7.04 5.29 18.31
C ARG A 17 8.15 6.28 18.00
N PHE A 18 7.80 7.55 17.79
CA PHE A 18 8.73 8.65 17.66
C PHE A 18 8.73 9.50 18.94
N GLY A 19 9.90 10.05 19.31
CA GLY A 19 10.08 10.93 20.46
C GLY A 19 10.78 10.24 21.63
N ARG A 20 11.73 10.97 22.22
CA ARG A 20 12.59 10.51 23.34
C ARG A 20 12.14 11.00 24.72
N ARG A 21 11.20 11.94 24.81
CA ARG A 21 10.80 12.52 26.11
C ARG A 21 9.48 11.91 26.60
N ARG A 22 9.43 11.61 27.91
CA ARG A 22 8.22 11.21 28.62
C ARG A 22 7.10 12.22 28.30
N GLY A 23 6.04 11.78 27.63
CA GLY A 23 4.80 12.54 27.41
C GLY A 23 4.55 13.09 26.02
N SER A 24 5.53 13.21 25.10
CA SER A 24 5.32 13.85 23.79
C SER A 24 5.53 12.96 22.56
N GLY A 25 5.87 11.68 22.74
CA GLY A 25 6.09 10.76 21.62
C GLY A 25 4.84 9.98 21.28
N GLY A 26 4.29 10.22 20.07
CA GLY A 26 3.14 9.47 19.54
C GLY A 26 3.53 8.15 18.86
N TRP A 27 2.63 7.19 18.90
CA TRP A 27 2.71 5.98 18.08
C TRP A 27 2.34 6.32 16.64
N ALA A 28 3.25 6.09 15.71
CA ALA A 28 2.95 6.15 14.29
C ALA A 28 2.35 4.82 13.79
N LEU A 29 2.82 3.70 14.35
CA LEU A 29 2.26 2.37 14.15
C LEU A 29 2.17 1.67 15.49
N ARG A 30 1.12 0.86 15.67
CA ARG A 30 0.87 0.11 16.90
C ARG A 30 0.24 -1.22 16.58
N ASP A 31 0.91 -2.31 17.00
CA ASP A 31 0.37 -3.66 16.89
C ASP A 31 -0.11 -3.99 15.46
N CYS A 32 0.72 -3.69 14.46
CA CYS A 32 0.41 -3.96 13.07
C CYS A 32 0.83 -5.39 12.71
N GLY A 33 -0.13 -6.21 12.30
CA GLY A 33 0.08 -7.57 11.80
C GLY A 33 -0.52 -7.73 10.41
N PHE A 34 0.28 -8.16 9.42
CA PHE A 34 -0.19 -8.46 8.07
C PHE A 34 0.88 -9.23 7.29
N ARG A 35 0.46 -9.79 6.15
CA ARG A 35 1.34 -10.43 5.17
C ARG A 35 0.93 -10.00 3.78
N LEU A 36 1.91 -9.58 2.96
CA LEU A 36 1.69 -9.24 1.55
C LEU A 36 2.40 -10.28 0.68
N PRO A 37 1.69 -10.94 -0.24
CA PRO A 37 2.26 -11.99 -1.08
C PRO A 37 3.27 -11.40 -2.08
N ALA A 38 4.22 -12.23 -2.51
CA ALA A 38 5.17 -11.89 -3.55
C ALA A 38 4.52 -11.87 -4.94
N GLY A 39 5.05 -11.05 -5.86
CA GLY A 39 4.58 -10.95 -7.25
C GLY A 39 3.26 -10.22 -7.43
N ARG A 40 2.74 -9.54 -6.40
CA ARG A 40 1.46 -8.81 -6.41
C ARG A 40 1.65 -7.30 -6.33
N VAL A 41 0.62 -6.58 -6.75
CA VAL A 41 0.54 -5.12 -6.60
C VAL A 41 -0.35 -4.80 -5.42
N CYS A 42 0.25 -4.23 -4.38
CA CYS A 42 -0.40 -4.00 -3.09
C CYS A 42 -0.60 -2.49 -2.86
N ALA A 43 -1.82 -2.10 -2.53
CA ALA A 43 -2.18 -0.74 -2.13
C ALA A 43 -2.10 -0.59 -0.61
N VAL A 44 -1.34 0.39 -0.12
CA VAL A 44 -1.35 0.82 1.29
C VAL A 44 -2.15 2.10 1.40
N VAL A 45 -3.36 2.00 1.93
CA VAL A 45 -4.33 3.11 1.96
C VAL A 45 -4.55 3.60 3.38
N GLY A 46 -4.86 4.87 3.52
CA GLY A 46 -5.21 5.49 4.79
C GLY A 46 -5.02 7.01 4.77
N PRO A 47 -5.62 7.73 5.73
CA PRO A 47 -5.51 9.17 5.80
C PRO A 47 -4.07 9.63 6.06
N ASN A 48 -3.83 10.93 5.88
CA ASN A 48 -2.54 11.53 6.21
C ASN A 48 -2.23 11.33 7.71
N GLY A 49 -0.99 10.95 8.01
CA GLY A 49 -0.57 10.64 9.37
C GLY A 49 -0.98 9.25 9.89
N ALA A 50 -1.63 8.40 9.08
CA ALA A 50 -2.01 7.04 9.47
C ALA A 50 -0.85 6.08 9.72
N GLY A 51 0.37 6.41 9.25
CA GLY A 51 1.56 5.59 9.41
C GLY A 51 2.07 4.92 8.11
N LYS A 52 1.48 5.21 6.94
CA LYS A 52 1.87 4.62 5.65
C LYS A 52 3.36 4.77 5.35
N SER A 53 3.87 6.01 5.33
CA SER A 53 5.29 6.32 5.09
C SER A 53 6.21 5.68 6.13
N THR A 54 5.76 5.61 7.39
CA THR A 54 6.51 4.93 8.45
C THR A 54 6.63 3.43 8.17
N LEU A 55 5.55 2.79 7.74
CA LEU A 55 5.54 1.38 7.38
C LEU A 55 6.50 1.10 6.21
N LEU A 56 6.41 1.91 5.14
CA LEU A 56 7.29 1.77 3.98
C LEU A 56 8.76 2.00 4.34
N ALA A 57 9.06 2.97 5.22
CA ALA A 57 10.42 3.21 5.71
C ALA A 57 10.97 2.07 6.58
N LEU A 58 10.12 1.39 7.36
CA LEU A 58 10.48 0.18 8.08
C LEU A 58 10.78 -0.97 7.09
N ALA A 59 9.93 -1.16 6.08
CA ALA A 59 10.12 -2.17 5.05
C ALA A 59 11.38 -1.91 4.18
N ALA A 60 11.70 -0.63 3.91
CA ALA A 60 12.94 -0.24 3.22
C ALA A 60 14.21 -0.40 4.09
N GLY A 61 14.06 -0.76 5.38
CA GLY A 61 15.17 -0.85 6.34
C GLY A 61 15.79 0.50 6.70
N LEU A 62 15.06 1.60 6.49
CA LEU A 62 15.49 2.96 6.87
C LEU A 62 15.15 3.26 8.33
N LEU A 63 14.16 2.57 8.89
CA LEU A 63 13.77 2.64 10.29
C LEU A 63 13.81 1.25 10.91
N VAL A 64 13.98 1.22 12.23
CA VAL A 64 13.86 -0.01 13.03
C VAL A 64 12.56 0.07 13.82
N PRO A 65 11.75 -1.00 13.89
CA PRO A 65 10.55 -1.01 14.72
C PRO A 65 10.91 -0.82 16.20
N THR A 66 9.98 -0.23 16.96
CA THR A 66 10.09 -0.11 18.41
C THR A 66 9.66 -1.41 19.08
N GLU A 67 8.68 -2.07 18.49
CA GLU A 67 8.10 -3.35 18.92
C GLU A 67 7.82 -4.22 17.71
N GLY A 68 7.79 -5.54 17.90
CA GLY A 68 7.49 -6.49 16.86
C GLY A 68 8.60 -6.67 15.82
N ARG A 69 8.27 -7.25 14.68
CA ARG A 69 9.22 -7.57 13.62
C ARG A 69 8.65 -7.28 12.24
N VAL A 70 9.50 -6.77 11.35
CA VAL A 70 9.26 -6.70 9.91
C VAL A 70 10.20 -7.67 9.21
N THR A 71 9.66 -8.46 8.28
CA THR A 71 10.41 -9.36 7.40
C THR A 71 10.16 -8.95 5.95
N VAL A 72 11.21 -8.85 5.17
CA VAL A 72 11.18 -8.44 3.75
C VAL A 72 11.87 -9.51 2.92
N LEU A 73 11.16 -10.08 1.94
CA LEU A 73 11.66 -11.15 1.09
C LEU A 73 12.30 -12.29 1.89
N GLY A 74 11.65 -12.65 3.01
CA GLY A 74 12.09 -13.71 3.94
C GLY A 74 13.28 -13.35 4.83
N THR A 75 13.76 -12.08 4.82
CA THR A 75 14.93 -11.67 5.60
C THR A 75 14.67 -10.38 6.39
N ASP A 76 15.64 -9.95 7.19
CA ASP A 76 15.62 -8.63 7.82
C ASP A 76 15.66 -7.52 6.76
N PRO A 77 14.90 -6.41 6.92
CA PRO A 77 14.84 -5.32 5.95
C PRO A 77 16.21 -4.73 5.56
N ALA A 78 17.16 -4.62 6.51
CA ALA A 78 18.49 -4.10 6.21
C ALA A 78 19.26 -5.05 5.29
N SER A 79 19.11 -6.35 5.46
CA SER A 79 19.70 -7.38 4.61
C SER A 79 19.06 -7.46 3.22
N ALA A 80 17.79 -7.11 3.11
CA ALA A 80 17.05 -7.10 1.84
C ALA A 80 17.33 -5.88 0.95
N ARG A 81 18.00 -4.83 1.44
CA ARG A 81 18.15 -3.53 0.75
C ARG A 81 18.62 -3.62 -0.69
N ALA A 82 19.52 -4.55 -1.02
CA ALA A 82 19.97 -4.73 -2.38
C ALA A 82 18.86 -5.16 -3.34
N ARG A 83 17.81 -5.82 -2.83
CA ARG A 83 16.68 -6.37 -3.57
C ARG A 83 15.44 -5.48 -3.51
N VAL A 84 15.48 -4.38 -2.74
CA VAL A 84 14.37 -3.46 -2.52
C VAL A 84 14.64 -2.14 -3.24
N GLY A 85 13.69 -1.68 -4.07
CA GLY A 85 13.62 -0.31 -4.56
C GLY A 85 12.72 0.51 -3.63
N PHE A 86 13.10 1.75 -3.33
CA PHE A 86 12.27 2.64 -2.52
C PHE A 86 12.24 4.05 -3.13
N VAL A 87 11.05 4.57 -3.33
CA VAL A 87 10.80 5.96 -3.72
C VAL A 87 10.05 6.63 -2.57
N ALA A 88 10.72 7.50 -1.86
CA ALA A 88 10.14 8.29 -0.78
C ALA A 88 9.26 9.42 -1.32
N GLN A 89 8.29 9.88 -0.54
CA GLN A 89 7.35 10.95 -0.91
C GLN A 89 8.07 12.26 -1.29
N ASP A 90 9.13 12.63 -0.57
CA ASP A 90 9.93 13.85 -0.81
C ASP A 90 10.97 13.70 -1.93
N LYS A 91 11.15 12.46 -2.45
CA LYS A 91 12.09 12.16 -3.55
C LYS A 91 13.46 12.83 -3.33
N PRO A 92 14.25 12.41 -2.33
CA PRO A 92 15.48 13.08 -1.92
C PRO A 92 16.61 12.90 -2.95
N LEU A 93 16.50 13.61 -4.08
CA LEU A 93 17.50 13.66 -5.13
C LEU A 93 18.46 14.84 -4.91
N TYR A 94 19.71 14.67 -5.31
CA TYR A 94 20.72 15.74 -5.19
C TYR A 94 20.44 16.88 -6.19
N PRO A 95 20.05 18.09 -5.73
CA PRO A 95 19.53 19.15 -6.60
C PRO A 95 20.57 19.73 -7.58
N HIS A 96 21.84 19.57 -7.27
CA HIS A 96 22.95 20.10 -8.08
C HIS A 96 23.41 19.15 -9.20
N LEU A 97 23.11 17.87 -9.07
CA LEU A 97 23.43 16.90 -10.11
C LEU A 97 22.52 17.05 -11.33
N THR A 98 23.03 16.71 -12.49
CA THR A 98 22.24 16.51 -13.72
C THR A 98 21.54 15.16 -13.68
N VAL A 99 20.57 14.94 -14.56
CA VAL A 99 19.91 13.65 -14.74
C VAL A 99 20.96 12.55 -15.04
N ALA A 100 21.87 12.78 -15.98
CA ALA A 100 22.91 11.82 -16.32
C ALA A 100 23.87 11.50 -15.15
N GLU A 101 24.28 12.50 -14.37
CA GLU A 101 25.10 12.32 -13.17
C GLU A 101 24.35 11.54 -12.09
N THR A 102 23.04 11.78 -11.95
CA THR A 102 22.18 11.06 -11.00
C THR A 102 22.06 9.57 -11.37
N LEU A 103 21.85 9.27 -12.66
CA LEU A 103 21.80 7.86 -13.12
C LEU A 103 23.18 7.18 -12.98
N ARG A 104 24.27 7.89 -13.27
CA ARG A 104 25.63 7.34 -13.07
C ARG A 104 25.88 7.02 -11.61
N MET A 105 25.53 7.93 -10.70
CA MET A 105 25.59 7.66 -9.25
C MET A 105 24.77 6.43 -8.86
N GLY A 106 23.57 6.26 -9.41
CA GLY A 106 22.77 5.05 -9.22
C GLY A 106 23.49 3.78 -9.68
N ALA A 107 24.15 3.81 -10.83
CA ALA A 107 24.95 2.71 -11.36
C ALA A 107 26.15 2.37 -10.46
N ASP A 108 26.89 3.39 -10.03
CA ASP A 108 28.07 3.23 -9.17
C ASP A 108 27.72 2.63 -7.81
N LEU A 109 26.54 2.97 -7.26
CA LEU A 109 26.04 2.44 -6.01
C LEU A 109 25.43 1.02 -6.13
N ASN A 110 25.12 0.56 -7.36
CA ASN A 110 24.49 -0.74 -7.61
C ASN A 110 25.21 -1.54 -8.74
N PRO A 111 26.53 -1.73 -8.71
CA PRO A 111 27.31 -2.18 -9.87
C PRO A 111 26.94 -3.59 -10.37
N ARG A 112 26.34 -4.44 -9.52
CA ARG A 112 25.95 -5.82 -9.87
C ARG A 112 24.49 -5.97 -10.29
N ARG A 113 23.65 -4.95 -10.09
CA ARG A 113 22.20 -5.04 -10.31
C ARG A 113 21.65 -3.88 -11.15
N TRP A 114 22.51 -3.04 -11.70
CA TRP A 114 22.07 -1.88 -12.46
C TRP A 114 21.72 -2.23 -13.91
N ASP A 115 20.52 -1.84 -14.32
CA ASP A 115 19.99 -1.94 -15.67
C ASP A 115 19.95 -0.55 -16.32
N ALA A 116 21.06 -0.16 -16.98
CA ALA A 116 21.17 1.14 -17.64
C ALA A 116 20.08 1.35 -18.71
N PRO A 117 19.76 0.37 -19.60
CA PRO A 117 18.67 0.55 -20.57
C PRO A 117 17.32 0.88 -19.95
N THR A 118 16.98 0.27 -18.83
CA THR A 118 15.72 0.60 -18.11
C THR A 118 15.74 2.03 -17.56
N ALA A 119 16.86 2.46 -16.95
CA ALA A 119 17.00 3.83 -16.45
C ALA A 119 16.86 4.86 -17.57
N GLU A 120 17.57 4.66 -18.67
CA GLU A 120 17.60 5.55 -19.84
C GLU A 120 16.22 5.65 -20.51
N ARG A 121 15.53 4.51 -20.68
CA ARG A 121 14.18 4.48 -21.25
C ARG A 121 13.19 5.29 -20.39
N ILE A 122 13.15 5.07 -19.07
CA ILE A 122 12.21 5.78 -18.18
C ILE A 122 12.44 7.30 -18.22
N VAL A 123 13.70 7.74 -18.33
CA VAL A 123 14.06 9.15 -18.42
C VAL A 123 13.70 9.70 -19.81
N ALA A 124 13.96 8.96 -20.89
CA ALA A 124 13.63 9.35 -22.25
C ALA A 124 12.12 9.49 -22.49
N ASP A 125 11.33 8.54 -21.98
CA ASP A 125 9.85 8.60 -22.04
C ASP A 125 9.27 9.84 -21.34
N GLY A 126 10.06 10.50 -20.47
CA GLY A 126 9.71 11.75 -19.81
C GLY A 126 10.26 13.01 -20.47
N ASP A 127 10.87 12.89 -21.64
CA ASP A 127 11.55 13.99 -22.34
C ASP A 127 12.56 14.74 -21.45
N LEU A 128 13.28 14.00 -20.61
CA LEU A 128 14.24 14.54 -19.66
C LEU A 128 15.63 14.63 -20.28
N GLY A 129 16.08 15.85 -20.58
CA GLY A 129 17.42 16.09 -21.10
C GLY A 129 18.51 15.63 -20.11
N PRO A 130 19.55 14.88 -20.57
CA PRO A 130 20.56 14.31 -19.67
C PRO A 130 21.39 15.37 -18.94
N LYS A 131 21.49 16.58 -19.49
CA LYS A 131 22.20 17.73 -18.88
C LYS A 131 21.33 18.58 -17.97
N THR A 132 20.02 18.30 -17.89
CA THR A 132 19.10 19.04 -17.02
C THR A 132 19.41 18.76 -15.55
N ARG A 133 19.53 19.81 -14.75
CA ARG A 133 19.80 19.66 -13.31
C ARG A 133 18.52 19.28 -12.55
N ILE A 134 18.64 18.43 -11.54
CA ILE A 134 17.53 17.95 -10.73
C ILE A 134 16.70 19.10 -10.14
N ARG A 135 17.33 20.19 -9.70
CA ARG A 135 16.61 21.38 -9.17
C ARG A 135 15.70 22.07 -10.19
N ALA A 136 15.94 21.90 -11.48
CA ALA A 136 15.15 22.49 -12.55
C ALA A 136 13.97 21.64 -12.99
N LEU A 137 13.87 20.41 -12.48
CA LEU A 137 12.80 19.48 -12.81
C LEU A 137 11.51 19.82 -12.06
N SER A 138 10.37 19.59 -12.72
CA SER A 138 9.06 19.60 -12.06
C SER A 138 8.92 18.46 -11.04
N GLY A 139 7.86 18.45 -10.23
CA GLY A 139 7.56 17.37 -9.29
C GLY A 139 7.45 16.02 -10.00
N GLY A 140 6.67 15.95 -11.08
CA GLY A 140 6.50 14.76 -11.89
C GLY A 140 7.79 14.27 -12.54
N GLN A 141 8.60 15.19 -13.08
CA GLN A 141 9.90 14.85 -13.64
C GLN A 141 10.86 14.29 -12.58
N ARG A 142 10.86 14.83 -11.36
CA ARG A 142 11.63 14.26 -10.23
C ARG A 142 11.12 12.88 -9.85
N THR A 143 9.81 12.66 -9.84
CA THR A 143 9.24 11.32 -9.64
C THR A 143 9.78 10.33 -10.68
N ARG A 144 9.81 10.72 -11.95
CA ARG A 144 10.32 9.87 -13.04
C ARG A 144 11.81 9.52 -12.88
N VAL A 145 12.65 10.47 -12.47
CA VAL A 145 14.07 10.19 -12.16
C VAL A 145 14.22 9.25 -10.95
N ALA A 146 13.46 9.47 -9.89
CA ALA A 146 13.47 8.60 -8.71
C ALA A 146 13.04 7.17 -9.05
N LEU A 147 12.03 7.02 -9.91
CA LEU A 147 11.59 5.72 -10.43
C LEU A 147 12.64 5.06 -11.30
N ALA A 148 13.31 5.82 -12.18
CA ALA A 148 14.40 5.31 -12.99
C ALA A 148 15.51 4.70 -12.11
N LEU A 149 15.90 5.39 -11.03
CA LEU A 149 16.87 4.87 -10.06
C LEU A 149 16.38 3.60 -9.36
N ALA A 150 15.11 3.57 -8.92
CA ALA A 150 14.56 2.44 -8.19
C ALA A 150 14.38 1.20 -9.08
N LEU A 151 13.88 1.38 -10.31
CA LEU A 151 13.60 0.29 -11.25
C LEU A 151 14.87 -0.26 -11.92
N ALA A 152 15.83 0.61 -12.25
CA ALA A 152 17.11 0.16 -12.82
C ALA A 152 17.94 -0.73 -11.88
N LYS A 153 17.66 -0.70 -10.60
CA LYS A 153 18.20 -1.60 -9.59
C LYS A 153 17.68 -3.04 -9.73
N ARG A 154 16.67 -3.28 -10.58
CA ARG A 154 15.96 -4.57 -10.72
C ARG A 154 15.48 -5.11 -9.38
N PRO A 155 14.60 -4.37 -8.69
CA PRO A 155 14.13 -4.76 -7.38
C PRO A 155 13.19 -5.97 -7.48
N GLU A 156 13.19 -6.82 -6.45
CA GLU A 156 12.19 -7.86 -6.23
C GLU A 156 10.98 -7.31 -5.47
N LEU A 157 11.22 -6.28 -4.64
CA LEU A 157 10.18 -5.49 -3.96
C LEU A 157 10.40 -4.01 -4.25
N LEU A 158 9.38 -3.36 -4.80
CA LEU A 158 9.35 -1.92 -5.04
C LEU A 158 8.38 -1.25 -4.07
N LEU A 159 8.89 -0.34 -3.27
CA LEU A 159 8.12 0.43 -2.28
C LEU A 159 7.98 1.87 -2.79
N LEU A 160 6.75 2.37 -2.91
CA LEU A 160 6.43 3.68 -3.45
C LEU A 160 5.58 4.48 -2.45
N ASP A 161 6.10 5.57 -1.95
CA ASP A 161 5.38 6.43 -1.01
C ASP A 161 4.73 7.62 -1.74
N GLU A 162 3.42 7.54 -1.91
CA GLU A 162 2.58 8.51 -2.64
C GLU A 162 3.15 8.91 -4.02
N PRO A 163 3.46 7.95 -4.90
CA PRO A 163 4.18 8.21 -6.14
C PRO A 163 3.41 9.10 -7.13
N MET A 164 2.08 9.18 -6.97
CA MET A 164 1.17 9.88 -7.89
C MET A 164 0.83 11.31 -7.44
N ALA A 165 1.23 11.73 -6.23
CA ALA A 165 0.77 12.98 -5.63
C ALA A 165 1.08 14.24 -6.47
N ASP A 166 2.22 14.25 -7.20
CA ASP A 166 2.68 15.41 -7.99
C ASP A 166 2.45 15.25 -9.50
N LEU A 167 1.63 14.28 -9.91
CA LEU A 167 1.41 13.92 -11.31
C LEU A 167 0.03 14.40 -11.79
N ASP A 168 -0.03 14.89 -13.01
CA ASP A 168 -1.29 15.09 -13.71
C ASP A 168 -1.92 13.73 -14.12
N PRO A 169 -3.20 13.69 -14.55
CA PRO A 169 -3.87 12.43 -14.87
C PRO A 169 -3.19 11.59 -15.95
N LEU A 170 -2.59 12.21 -16.97
CA LEU A 170 -1.89 11.49 -18.04
C LEU A 170 -0.62 10.84 -17.49
N ALA A 171 0.20 11.60 -16.76
CA ALA A 171 1.42 11.11 -16.15
C ALA A 171 1.17 9.99 -15.12
N ARG A 172 0.03 10.04 -14.40
CA ARG A 172 -0.41 8.94 -13.52
C ARG A 172 -0.67 7.66 -14.30
N HIS A 173 -1.41 7.77 -15.41
CA HIS A 173 -1.71 6.62 -16.26
C HIS A 173 -0.45 5.99 -16.84
N GLU A 174 0.47 6.81 -17.36
CA GLU A 174 1.78 6.36 -17.86
C GLU A 174 2.59 5.67 -16.77
N LEU A 175 2.64 6.25 -15.56
CA LEU A 175 3.34 5.65 -14.43
C LEU A 175 2.77 4.27 -14.08
N MET A 176 1.44 4.17 -13.99
CA MET A 176 0.79 2.86 -13.74
C MET A 176 1.14 1.84 -14.81
N GLY A 177 1.13 2.24 -16.09
CA GLY A 177 1.57 1.38 -17.19
C GLY A 177 3.00 0.83 -17.01
N VAL A 178 3.93 1.69 -16.61
CA VAL A 178 5.33 1.30 -16.31
C VAL A 178 5.39 0.32 -15.13
N LEU A 179 4.63 0.58 -14.06
CA LEU A 179 4.60 -0.28 -12.88
C LEU A 179 3.98 -1.66 -13.18
N MET A 180 2.87 -1.69 -13.91
CA MET A 180 2.22 -2.96 -14.32
C MET A 180 3.12 -3.77 -15.25
N ALA A 181 3.79 -3.12 -16.21
CA ALA A 181 4.77 -3.79 -17.07
C ALA A 181 5.93 -4.38 -16.27
N GLN A 182 6.42 -3.66 -15.25
CA GLN A 182 7.48 -4.13 -14.36
C GLN A 182 7.03 -5.36 -13.56
N ALA A 183 5.83 -5.33 -12.99
CA ALA A 183 5.25 -6.46 -12.26
C ALA A 183 5.09 -7.69 -13.17
N ALA A 184 4.51 -7.50 -14.35
CA ALA A 184 4.24 -8.59 -15.29
C ALA A 184 5.53 -9.21 -15.88
N GLN A 185 6.51 -8.37 -16.24
CA GLN A 185 7.72 -8.84 -16.93
C GLN A 185 8.75 -9.47 -15.98
N TYR A 186 8.87 -8.95 -14.76
CA TYR A 186 9.93 -9.33 -13.82
C TYR A 186 9.41 -9.98 -12.53
N GLY A 187 8.10 -10.09 -12.36
CA GLY A 187 7.51 -10.61 -11.12
C GLY A 187 7.78 -9.72 -9.91
N THR A 188 8.08 -8.43 -10.14
CA THR A 188 8.35 -7.48 -9.06
C THR A 188 7.11 -7.27 -8.21
N THR A 189 7.22 -7.47 -6.91
CA THR A 189 6.17 -7.06 -5.97
C THR A 189 6.18 -5.56 -5.84
N ILE A 190 5.02 -4.92 -5.98
CA ILE A 190 4.88 -3.47 -5.85
C ILE A 190 4.01 -3.16 -4.66
N VAL A 191 4.50 -2.33 -3.76
CA VAL A 191 3.73 -1.81 -2.61
C VAL A 191 3.70 -0.30 -2.72
N MET A 192 2.52 0.27 -2.99
CA MET A 192 2.36 1.71 -3.14
C MET A 192 1.38 2.28 -2.12
N SER A 193 1.76 3.40 -1.51
CA SER A 193 0.84 4.15 -0.66
C SER A 193 0.05 5.17 -1.47
N SER A 194 -1.22 5.33 -1.11
CA SER A 194 -2.07 6.43 -1.59
C SER A 194 -3.07 6.84 -0.50
N HIS A 195 -3.53 8.06 -0.57
CA HIS A 195 -4.69 8.54 0.18
C HIS A 195 -5.93 8.67 -0.71
N VAL A 196 -5.82 8.40 -2.01
CA VAL A 196 -6.89 8.42 -3.00
C VAL A 196 -7.15 6.99 -3.50
N VAL A 197 -8.26 6.39 -3.09
CA VAL A 197 -8.61 4.99 -3.42
C VAL A 197 -8.86 4.80 -4.91
N ALA A 198 -9.53 5.76 -5.55
CA ALA A 198 -9.86 5.69 -6.96
C ALA A 198 -8.63 5.58 -7.90
N GLU A 199 -7.45 6.03 -7.46
CA GLU A 199 -6.20 5.90 -8.22
C GLU A 199 -5.68 4.46 -8.29
N LEU A 200 -6.15 3.59 -7.41
CA LEU A 200 -5.66 2.23 -7.20
C LEU A 200 -6.63 1.17 -7.74
N GLU A 201 -7.87 1.58 -8.00
CA GLU A 201 -8.94 0.70 -8.45
C GLU A 201 -8.59 0.08 -9.82
N GLY A 202 -8.75 -1.24 -9.94
CA GLY A 202 -8.40 -1.98 -11.16
C GLY A 202 -6.89 -2.16 -11.41
N SER A 203 -6.01 -1.62 -10.55
CA SER A 203 -4.56 -1.71 -10.72
C SER A 203 -3.86 -2.47 -9.59
N CYS A 204 -4.54 -2.75 -8.50
CA CYS A 204 -3.99 -3.43 -7.35
C CYS A 204 -4.73 -4.73 -7.06
N ASP A 205 -3.98 -5.76 -6.65
CA ASP A 205 -4.54 -7.06 -6.26
C ASP A 205 -4.86 -7.10 -4.76
N HIS A 206 -4.07 -6.41 -3.93
CA HIS A 206 -4.15 -6.46 -2.48
C HIS A 206 -4.32 -5.08 -1.86
N LEU A 207 -5.08 -5.03 -0.78
CA LEU A 207 -5.31 -3.85 0.04
C LEU A 207 -4.69 -4.04 1.43
N LEU A 208 -4.01 -3.00 1.90
CA LEU A 208 -3.64 -2.81 3.29
C LEU A 208 -4.16 -1.45 3.76
N LEU A 209 -5.24 -1.44 4.53
CA LEU A 209 -5.82 -0.22 5.09
C LEU A 209 -5.23 0.07 6.47
N ILE A 210 -4.65 1.26 6.63
CA ILE A 210 -4.11 1.73 7.90
C ILE A 210 -4.93 2.92 8.40
N GLY A 211 -5.42 2.82 9.62
CA GLY A 211 -6.16 3.88 10.31
C GLY A 211 -5.74 4.00 11.77
N GLY A 212 -5.40 5.22 12.21
CA GLY A 212 -4.95 5.45 13.58
C GLY A 212 -3.70 4.67 14.00
N GLY A 213 -2.78 4.42 13.08
CA GLY A 213 -1.57 3.65 13.30
C GLY A 213 -1.77 2.13 13.42
N ARG A 214 -2.95 1.62 13.07
CA ARG A 214 -3.27 0.19 13.11
C ARG A 214 -3.72 -0.31 11.75
N VAL A 215 -3.48 -1.58 11.47
CA VAL A 215 -4.09 -2.26 10.31
C VAL A 215 -5.58 -2.44 10.59
N ARG A 216 -6.41 -1.98 9.67
CA ARG A 216 -7.87 -2.04 9.76
C ARG A 216 -8.45 -3.12 8.85
N LEU A 217 -7.81 -3.32 7.71
CA LEU A 217 -8.20 -4.28 6.69
C LEU A 217 -6.96 -4.72 5.93
N ALA A 218 -6.79 -6.00 5.67
CA ALA A 218 -5.72 -6.53 4.84
C ALA A 218 -6.20 -7.80 4.13
N GLY A 219 -5.99 -7.87 2.81
CA GLY A 219 -6.38 -9.03 2.01
C GLY A 219 -6.42 -8.74 0.52
N GLU A 220 -6.79 -9.75 -0.25
CA GLU A 220 -7.05 -9.62 -1.68
C GLU A 220 -8.31 -8.77 -1.89
N ILE A 221 -8.26 -7.83 -2.85
CA ILE A 221 -9.34 -6.84 -3.02
C ILE A 221 -10.66 -7.52 -3.36
N ASP A 222 -10.65 -8.48 -4.29
CA ASP A 222 -11.86 -9.17 -4.71
C ASP A 222 -12.47 -9.97 -3.56
N GLU A 223 -11.66 -10.70 -2.78
CA GLU A 223 -12.13 -11.42 -1.59
C GLU A 223 -12.72 -10.47 -0.53
N LEU A 224 -12.08 -9.31 -0.34
CA LEU A 224 -12.58 -8.29 0.58
C LEU A 224 -13.92 -7.70 0.12
N LEU A 225 -14.10 -7.45 -1.18
CA LEU A 225 -15.36 -6.95 -1.73
C LEU A 225 -16.46 -8.01 -1.64
N GLU A 226 -16.17 -9.28 -1.98
CA GLU A 226 -17.12 -10.39 -1.88
C GLU A 226 -17.57 -10.70 -0.45
N ALA A 227 -16.66 -10.52 0.53
CA ALA A 227 -16.95 -10.72 1.94
C ALA A 227 -17.85 -9.63 2.55
N HIS A 228 -18.13 -8.55 1.82
CA HIS A 228 -18.92 -7.42 2.30
C HIS A 228 -20.13 -7.15 1.43
N VAL A 229 -21.23 -6.76 2.05
CA VAL A 229 -22.48 -6.42 1.36
C VAL A 229 -22.99 -5.08 1.88
N ARG A 230 -23.36 -4.22 0.94
CA ARG A 230 -24.11 -3.00 1.26
C ARG A 230 -25.58 -3.32 1.33
N VAL A 231 -26.23 -2.93 2.42
CA VAL A 231 -27.65 -3.12 2.64
C VAL A 231 -28.37 -1.81 2.84
N SER A 232 -29.60 -1.73 2.37
CA SER A 232 -30.49 -0.60 2.64
C SER A 232 -31.91 -1.07 2.89
N GLY A 233 -32.61 -0.45 3.86
CA GLY A 233 -33.94 -0.84 4.28
C GLY A 233 -34.56 0.14 5.27
N LEU A 234 -35.55 -0.33 6.04
CA LEU A 234 -36.19 0.49 7.07
C LEU A 234 -35.30 0.63 8.31
N ALA A 235 -35.33 1.78 8.97
CA ALA A 235 -34.50 2.12 10.13
C ALA A 235 -34.62 1.12 11.30
N GLN A 236 -35.74 0.45 11.44
CA GLN A 236 -35.98 -0.55 12.48
C GLN A 236 -35.54 -1.96 12.14
N THR A 237 -34.99 -2.20 10.94
CA THR A 237 -34.56 -3.53 10.53
C THR A 237 -33.33 -3.95 11.36
N SER A 238 -33.43 -5.11 12.03
CA SER A 238 -32.30 -5.70 12.76
C SER A 238 -31.29 -6.26 11.77
N LEU A 239 -30.04 -5.94 11.98
CA LEU A 239 -28.91 -6.49 11.20
C LEU A 239 -28.23 -7.69 11.90
N ALA A 240 -28.72 -8.13 13.06
CA ALA A 240 -28.20 -9.33 13.70
C ALA A 240 -28.58 -10.58 12.87
N PRO A 241 -27.68 -11.59 12.72
CA PRO A 241 -26.41 -11.76 13.43
C PRO A 241 -25.18 -11.20 12.67
N HIS A 242 -25.39 -10.39 11.62
CA HIS A 242 -24.33 -9.91 10.75
C HIS A 242 -23.38 -8.93 11.46
N THR A 243 -22.11 -8.94 11.06
CA THR A 243 -21.13 -7.96 11.56
C THR A 243 -21.32 -6.64 10.85
N VAL A 244 -21.72 -5.61 11.57
CA VAL A 244 -21.90 -4.26 11.03
C VAL A 244 -20.57 -3.52 11.02
N VAL A 245 -20.09 -3.18 9.84
CA VAL A 245 -18.88 -2.36 9.65
C VAL A 245 -19.18 -0.89 9.86
N GLU A 246 -20.20 -0.36 9.15
CA GLU A 246 -20.73 1.01 9.29
C GLU A 246 -22.24 0.97 9.11
N SER A 247 -22.97 1.78 9.87
CA SER A 247 -24.39 1.98 9.64
C SER A 247 -24.77 3.45 9.78
N ARG A 248 -25.71 3.89 8.96
CA ARG A 248 -26.31 5.23 9.00
C ARG A 248 -27.82 5.13 8.91
N THR A 249 -28.49 5.89 9.75
CA THR A 249 -29.92 6.05 9.67
C THR A 249 -30.24 7.50 9.32
N THR A 250 -30.99 7.70 8.24
CA THR A 250 -31.46 9.00 7.79
C THR A 250 -32.97 8.96 7.70
N GLY A 251 -33.64 9.60 8.66
CA GLY A 251 -35.09 9.51 8.80
C GLY A 251 -35.56 8.07 9.02
N ARG A 252 -36.29 7.51 8.07
CA ARG A 252 -36.82 6.14 8.12
C ARG A 252 -35.99 5.13 7.35
N GLN A 253 -34.86 5.54 6.78
CA GLN A 253 -34.01 4.71 5.95
C GLN A 253 -32.73 4.32 6.69
N LEU A 254 -32.42 3.01 6.71
CA LEU A 254 -31.14 2.43 7.11
C LEU A 254 -30.29 2.21 5.88
N SER A 255 -29.01 2.54 5.96
CA SER A 255 -27.97 2.11 5.02
C SER A 255 -26.78 1.60 5.84
N ALA A 256 -26.28 0.42 5.52
CA ALA A 256 -25.15 -0.16 6.25
C ALA A 256 -24.24 -0.96 5.31
N LEU A 257 -22.95 -1.05 5.69
CA LEU A 257 -22.02 -2.02 5.19
C LEU A 257 -21.86 -3.12 6.23
N ILE A 258 -22.05 -4.36 5.82
CA ILE A 258 -22.00 -5.52 6.72
C ILE A 258 -21.13 -6.63 6.15
N ARG A 259 -20.62 -7.49 7.04
CA ARG A 259 -20.14 -8.84 6.68
C ARG A 259 -21.25 -9.83 7.03
N PRO A 260 -21.84 -10.50 6.03
CA PRO A 260 -22.92 -11.45 6.28
C PRO A 260 -22.44 -12.63 7.12
N ALA A 261 -23.26 -13.05 8.09
CA ALA A 261 -23.04 -14.26 8.89
C ALA A 261 -24.22 -15.25 8.70
N GLY A 262 -24.86 -15.21 7.52
CA GLY A 262 -25.99 -16.04 7.16
C GLY A 262 -26.97 -15.31 6.22
N PRO A 263 -28.19 -15.84 6.01
CA PRO A 263 -29.18 -15.22 5.14
C PRO A 263 -29.59 -13.83 5.65
N LEU A 264 -29.77 -12.91 4.70
CA LEU A 264 -30.16 -11.54 5.02
C LEU A 264 -31.65 -11.45 5.33
N PRO A 265 -32.06 -10.53 6.25
CA PRO A 265 -33.46 -10.26 6.54
C PRO A 265 -34.27 -9.87 5.30
N GLU A 266 -35.52 -10.29 5.22
CA GLU A 266 -36.42 -9.87 4.17
C GLU A 266 -36.64 -8.35 4.17
N GLY A 267 -36.81 -7.77 2.97
CA GLY A 267 -37.03 -6.32 2.81
C GLY A 267 -35.77 -5.47 2.75
N LEU A 268 -34.58 -6.03 2.89
CA LEU A 268 -33.31 -5.35 2.61
C LEU A 268 -33.00 -5.40 1.11
N ARG A 269 -32.62 -4.25 0.56
CA ARG A 269 -31.97 -4.17 -0.75
C ARG A 269 -30.47 -4.34 -0.55
N THR A 270 -29.86 -5.15 -1.40
CA THR A 270 -28.42 -5.47 -1.35
C THR A 270 -27.71 -4.99 -2.59
N SER A 271 -26.44 -4.61 -2.44
CA SER A 271 -25.51 -4.34 -3.55
C SER A 271 -24.10 -4.65 -3.13
N ALA A 272 -23.24 -4.94 -4.09
CA ALA A 272 -21.80 -5.01 -3.85
C ALA A 272 -21.27 -3.59 -3.49
N PRO A 273 -20.37 -3.46 -2.51
CA PRO A 273 -19.70 -2.20 -2.24
C PRO A 273 -18.61 -1.93 -3.29
N SER A 274 -18.30 -0.66 -3.57
CA SER A 274 -17.06 -0.29 -4.25
C SER A 274 -15.89 -0.36 -3.26
N LEU A 275 -14.65 -0.38 -3.79
CA LEU A 275 -13.44 -0.33 -2.96
C LEU A 275 -13.40 0.95 -2.11
N GLU A 276 -13.82 2.08 -2.68
CA GLU A 276 -13.88 3.35 -1.96
C GLU A 276 -14.90 3.30 -0.81
N GLU A 277 -16.10 2.76 -1.04
CA GLU A 277 -17.12 2.60 0.00
C GLU A 277 -16.62 1.69 1.14
N LEU A 278 -15.96 0.59 0.81
CA LEU A 278 -15.36 -0.33 1.78
C LEU A 278 -14.34 0.40 2.66
N VAL A 279 -13.36 1.07 2.04
CA VAL A 279 -12.31 1.81 2.75
C VAL A 279 -12.90 2.91 3.64
N LEU A 280 -13.81 3.72 3.10
CA LEU A 280 -14.45 4.80 3.85
C LEU A 280 -15.25 4.29 5.05
N SER A 281 -15.93 3.16 4.92
CA SER A 281 -16.70 2.58 6.02
C SER A 281 -15.82 2.17 7.20
N TYR A 282 -14.68 1.53 6.92
CA TYR A 282 -13.71 1.18 7.97
C TYR A 282 -13.01 2.38 8.60
N LEU A 283 -12.77 3.45 7.82
CA LEU A 283 -12.18 4.68 8.35
C LEU A 283 -13.14 5.49 9.24
N ARG A 284 -14.43 5.46 8.91
CA ARG A 284 -15.48 6.15 9.68
C ARG A 284 -15.83 5.46 10.99
N ASN A 285 -15.68 4.14 11.04
CA ASN A 285 -15.89 3.36 12.26
C ASN A 285 -14.59 2.72 12.75
N PRO A 286 -13.78 3.43 13.57
CA PRO A 286 -12.54 2.88 14.13
C PRO A 286 -12.75 1.66 15.06
N GLN A 287 -13.96 1.35 15.47
CA GLN A 287 -14.32 0.21 16.30
C GLN A 287 -14.78 -1.00 15.48
N ALA A 288 -14.99 -0.85 14.16
CA ALA A 288 -15.35 -1.99 13.32
C ALA A 288 -14.32 -3.12 13.47
N PRO A 289 -14.75 -4.37 13.62
CA PRO A 289 -13.82 -5.51 13.66
C PRO A 289 -12.97 -5.53 12.38
N GLY A 290 -11.65 -5.43 12.53
CA GLY A 290 -10.72 -5.54 11.41
C GLY A 290 -10.81 -6.93 10.79
N THR A 291 -10.40 -7.04 9.53
CA THR A 291 -10.18 -8.36 8.90
C THR A 291 -8.71 -8.41 8.50
N THR A 292 -7.94 -9.22 9.23
CA THR A 292 -6.56 -9.52 8.88
C THR A 292 -6.45 -11.02 8.61
N PRO A 293 -5.56 -11.47 7.71
CA PRO A 293 -5.38 -12.90 7.44
C PRO A 293 -5.06 -13.74 8.69
N ALA A 294 -4.51 -13.12 9.75
CA ALA A 294 -4.25 -13.79 11.04
C ALA A 294 -5.55 -14.07 11.82
N GLU A 295 -6.58 -13.23 11.69
CA GLU A 295 -7.88 -13.43 12.35
C GLU A 295 -8.76 -14.40 11.57
N ALA A 296 -8.71 -14.36 10.23
CA ALA A 296 -9.43 -15.29 9.37
C ALA A 296 -9.00 -16.76 9.60
N ALA A 297 -7.69 -17.00 9.81
CA ALA A 297 -7.18 -18.34 10.14
C ALA A 297 -7.68 -18.83 11.50
N SER A 298 -7.81 -17.95 12.49
CA SER A 298 -8.29 -18.31 13.84
C SER A 298 -9.81 -18.56 13.91
N GLU A 299 -10.58 -17.92 13.03
CA GLU A 299 -12.05 -18.14 12.93
C GLU A 299 -12.38 -19.44 12.20
N SER A 300 -11.62 -19.81 11.16
CA SER A 300 -11.76 -21.11 10.48
C SER A 300 -11.44 -22.31 11.40
N GLU A 301 -10.47 -22.17 12.29
CA GLU A 301 -10.08 -23.22 13.25
C GLU A 301 -11.12 -23.39 14.36
N LYS A 302 -11.83 -22.32 14.74
CA LYS A 302 -12.94 -22.37 15.72
C LYS A 302 -14.27 -22.87 15.15
N ALA A 303 -14.46 -22.81 13.84
CA ALA A 303 -15.68 -23.31 13.18
C ALA A 303 -15.62 -24.81 12.88
N THR A 304 -14.47 -25.45 13.08
CA THR A 304 -14.25 -26.88 12.78
C THR A 304 -14.18 -27.74 14.06
N LEU A 305 -14.40 -27.17 15.24
CA LEU A 305 -14.52 -27.82 16.54
C LEU A 305 -15.97 -27.73 17.04
#